data_0e5c2b9e2aaac8435af9624f9247e031
#
_entry.id   0e5c2b9e2aaac8435af9624f9247e031
#
_cell.length_a   1.000
_cell.length_b   1.000
_cell.length_c   1.000
_cell.angle_alpha   90.00
_cell.angle_beta   90.00
_cell.angle_gamma   90.00
#
_symmetry.space_group_name_H-M   'P 1'
#
loop_
_entity.id
_entity.type
_entity.pdbx_description
1 polymer ?
#
loop_
_entity_poly.entity_id
_entity_poly.type
_entity_poly.pdbx_seq_one_letter_code
_entity_poly.pdbx_strand_id
1 'polypeptide(L)'
;RYPFTNILSDSFMKHGAQLLQSPIMKKVLGTLNMGMRPDETPKAPVYMFHAKLDEVIPYDSAHHAAKRWGDHGADILFEEFTGLVMGHASTELLNLPNVLLYMRDRMSGKPFIHGYEHKHTDNPLEDPGVIAKGFGALAETIKNAIDNTVGMGDKHMKAKIEQSRRRRIVS
;
A
#
# COMPACT_ATOMS: atom_id res chain seq x y z
N ARG A 1 14.07 -24.70 -5.01
CA ARG A 1 13.79 -23.27 -4.85
C ARG A 1 13.42 -22.72 -6.22
N TYR A 2 12.20 -22.24 -6.40
CA TYR A 2 11.69 -21.70 -7.65
C TYR A 2 11.52 -20.17 -7.51
N PRO A 3 12.62 -19.39 -7.54
CA PRO A 3 12.54 -17.94 -7.38
C PRO A 3 11.80 -17.36 -8.59
N PHE A 4 10.80 -16.53 -8.32
CA PHE A 4 10.06 -15.76 -9.33
C PHE A 4 9.28 -16.58 -10.36
N THR A 5 8.94 -17.81 -10.07
CA THR A 5 8.11 -18.61 -10.97
C THR A 5 6.65 -18.19 -10.83
N ASN A 6 6.04 -17.80 -11.93
CA ASN A 6 4.61 -17.48 -11.97
C ASN A 6 3.80 -18.76 -11.69
N ILE A 7 3.06 -18.77 -10.59
CA ILE A 7 2.19 -19.90 -10.20
C ILE A 7 1.10 -20.20 -11.24
N LEU A 8 0.78 -19.25 -12.11
CA LEU A 8 -0.15 -19.40 -13.23
C LEU A 8 0.53 -19.88 -14.51
N SER A 9 1.80 -20.30 -14.47
CA SER A 9 2.45 -20.90 -15.62
C SER A 9 1.93 -22.32 -15.85
N ASP A 10 1.99 -22.78 -17.10
CA ASP A 10 1.61 -24.14 -17.48
C ASP A 10 2.43 -25.23 -16.78
N SER A 11 3.59 -24.88 -16.23
CA SER A 11 4.43 -25.77 -15.42
C SER A 11 3.81 -26.11 -14.06
N PHE A 12 2.92 -25.26 -13.52
CA PHE A 12 2.28 -25.46 -12.21
C PHE A 12 0.79 -25.70 -12.30
N MET A 13 0.12 -25.09 -13.27
CA MET A 13 -1.34 -25.17 -13.41
C MET A 13 -1.72 -25.58 -14.81
N LYS A 14 -2.51 -26.62 -14.90
CA LYS A 14 -3.11 -27.00 -16.19
C LYS A 14 -3.89 -25.80 -16.74
N HIS A 15 -3.58 -25.44 -17.97
CA HIS A 15 -4.09 -24.24 -18.67
C HIS A 15 -3.52 -22.89 -18.17
N GLY A 16 -2.54 -22.88 -17.27
CA GLY A 16 -1.83 -21.68 -16.87
C GLY A 16 -2.75 -20.51 -16.53
N ALA A 17 -2.44 -19.32 -17.02
CA ALA A 17 -3.23 -18.10 -16.79
C ALA A 17 -4.65 -18.16 -17.40
N GLN A 18 -4.92 -19.04 -18.37
CA GLN A 18 -6.26 -19.21 -18.95
C GLN A 18 -7.28 -19.72 -17.90
N LEU A 19 -6.81 -20.38 -16.84
CA LEU A 19 -7.66 -20.81 -15.73
C LEU A 19 -8.47 -19.64 -15.13
N LEU A 20 -7.86 -18.45 -15.06
CA LEU A 20 -8.52 -17.24 -14.55
C LEU A 20 -9.69 -16.78 -15.43
N GLN A 21 -9.75 -17.24 -16.68
CA GLN A 21 -10.84 -16.89 -17.61
C GLN A 21 -12.03 -17.84 -17.49
N SER A 22 -11.87 -18.96 -16.77
CA SER A 22 -12.97 -19.92 -16.61
C SER A 22 -14.14 -19.27 -15.84
N PRO A 23 -15.41 -19.56 -16.20
CA PRO A 23 -16.57 -19.02 -15.51
C PRO A 23 -16.60 -19.35 -14.02
N ILE A 24 -16.14 -20.54 -13.66
CA ILE A 24 -16.08 -20.98 -12.25
C ILE A 24 -15.06 -20.14 -11.47
N MET A 25 -13.84 -19.96 -12.01
CA MET A 25 -12.83 -19.13 -11.37
C MET A 25 -13.27 -17.68 -11.24
N LYS A 26 -13.85 -17.11 -12.29
CA LYS A 26 -14.40 -15.74 -12.22
C LYS A 26 -15.47 -15.61 -11.14
N LYS A 27 -16.36 -16.59 -11.02
CA LYS A 27 -17.37 -16.60 -9.96
C LYS A 27 -16.75 -16.66 -8.57
N VAL A 28 -15.80 -17.58 -8.34
CA VAL A 28 -15.13 -17.73 -7.04
C VAL A 28 -14.31 -16.48 -6.71
N LEU A 29 -13.46 -16.01 -7.63
CA LEU A 29 -12.67 -14.79 -7.41
C LEU A 29 -13.55 -13.56 -7.20
N GLY A 30 -14.70 -13.48 -7.90
CA GLY A 30 -15.68 -12.41 -7.71
C GLY A 30 -16.24 -12.35 -6.30
N THR A 31 -16.39 -13.50 -5.61
CA THR A 31 -16.84 -13.52 -4.19
C THR A 31 -15.76 -13.08 -3.20
N LEU A 32 -14.49 -13.08 -3.63
CA LEU A 32 -13.36 -12.66 -2.80
C LEU A 32 -12.95 -11.19 -3.03
N ASN A 33 -13.49 -10.55 -4.07
CA ASN A 33 -13.18 -9.15 -4.36
C ASN A 33 -13.88 -8.24 -3.36
N MET A 34 -13.08 -7.39 -2.71
CA MET A 34 -13.57 -6.40 -1.75
C MET A 34 -14.22 -5.20 -2.45
N GLY A 35 -15.22 -4.61 -1.82
CA GLY A 35 -15.88 -3.38 -2.27
C GLY A 35 -16.79 -3.55 -3.49
N MET A 36 -17.15 -4.77 -3.87
CA MET A 36 -18.04 -5.00 -5.01
C MET A 36 -19.51 -4.79 -4.67
N ARG A 37 -19.87 -4.88 -3.40
CA ARG A 37 -21.27 -4.78 -2.94
C ARG A 37 -21.42 -3.74 -1.85
N PRO A 38 -22.54 -2.99 -1.81
CA PRO A 38 -22.78 -1.99 -0.79
C PRO A 38 -22.84 -2.57 0.64
N ASP A 39 -23.31 -3.81 0.81
CA ASP A 39 -23.39 -4.49 2.10
C ASP A 39 -22.02 -4.87 2.70
N GLU A 40 -20.94 -4.83 1.89
CA GLU A 40 -19.55 -5.03 2.32
C GLU A 40 -18.87 -3.72 2.73
N THR A 41 -19.57 -2.60 2.65
CA THR A 41 -19.02 -1.27 2.94
C THR A 41 -18.65 -1.14 4.42
N PRO A 42 -17.43 -0.74 4.77
CA PRO A 42 -17.03 -0.47 6.14
C PRO A 42 -17.93 0.58 6.79
N LYS A 43 -18.38 0.31 8.02
CA LYS A 43 -19.17 1.26 8.83
C LYS A 43 -18.30 2.16 9.70
N ALA A 44 -17.11 1.72 10.02
CA ALA A 44 -16.13 2.51 10.75
C ALA A 44 -15.22 3.27 9.76
N PRO A 45 -14.70 4.43 10.14
CA PRO A 45 -13.70 5.13 9.34
C PRO A 45 -12.48 4.26 9.05
N VAL A 46 -11.98 4.30 7.83
CA VAL A 46 -10.87 3.48 7.38
C VAL A 46 -9.71 4.35 6.90
N TYR A 47 -8.54 4.08 7.40
CA TYR A 47 -7.29 4.57 6.84
C TYR A 47 -6.64 3.44 6.02
N MET A 48 -6.56 3.64 4.73
CA MET A 48 -5.86 2.74 3.81
C MET A 48 -4.63 3.45 3.27
N PHE A 49 -3.56 2.71 3.09
CA PHE A 49 -2.36 3.24 2.47
C PHE A 49 -1.72 2.22 1.54
N HIS A 50 -1.06 2.69 0.51
CA HIS A 50 -0.42 1.81 -0.46
C HIS A 50 0.73 2.51 -1.18
N ALA A 51 1.81 1.75 -1.46
CA ALA A 51 2.89 2.26 -2.30
C ALA A 51 2.51 2.20 -3.78
N LYS A 52 2.79 3.27 -4.51
CA LYS A 52 2.62 3.30 -5.98
C LYS A 52 3.49 2.28 -6.69
N LEU A 53 4.65 1.96 -6.12
CA LEU A 53 5.65 1.05 -6.66
C LEU A 53 5.67 -0.29 -5.91
N ASP A 54 4.56 -0.68 -5.27
CA ASP A 54 4.43 -1.99 -4.63
C ASP A 54 4.70 -3.10 -5.66
N GLU A 55 5.69 -3.92 -5.36
CA GLU A 55 6.16 -5.00 -6.25
C GLU A 55 5.41 -6.33 -6.04
N VAL A 56 4.57 -6.41 -5.01
CA VAL A 56 3.83 -7.63 -4.63
C VAL A 56 2.35 -7.50 -4.93
N ILE A 57 1.73 -6.41 -4.46
CA ILE A 57 0.29 -6.17 -4.63
C ILE A 57 0.09 -4.96 -5.56
N PRO A 58 -0.64 -5.13 -6.68
CA PRO A 58 -0.89 -4.03 -7.60
C PRO A 58 -1.63 -2.86 -6.92
N TYR A 59 -1.05 -1.67 -6.98
CA TYR A 59 -1.61 -0.44 -6.44
C TYR A 59 -3.06 -0.19 -6.88
N ASP A 60 -3.35 -0.37 -8.18
CA ASP A 60 -4.68 -0.11 -8.73
C ASP A 60 -5.78 -0.93 -8.06
N SER A 61 -5.47 -2.15 -7.62
CA SER A 61 -6.43 -3.01 -6.93
C SER A 61 -6.86 -2.42 -5.59
N ALA A 62 -5.91 -1.93 -4.79
CA ALA A 62 -6.17 -1.30 -3.51
C ALA A 62 -6.90 0.05 -3.68
N HIS A 63 -6.44 0.87 -4.61
CA HIS A 63 -7.05 2.17 -4.91
C HIS A 63 -8.50 2.03 -5.39
N HIS A 64 -8.79 1.09 -6.30
CA HIS A 64 -10.15 0.84 -6.76
C HIS A 64 -11.07 0.30 -5.65
N ALA A 65 -10.56 -0.52 -4.74
CA ALA A 65 -11.33 -1.00 -3.59
C ALA A 65 -11.69 0.16 -2.65
N ALA A 66 -10.71 0.99 -2.29
CA ALA A 66 -10.93 2.17 -1.46
C ALA A 66 -11.94 3.13 -2.06
N LYS A 67 -11.79 3.42 -3.36
CA LYS A 67 -12.73 4.30 -4.07
C LYS A 67 -14.15 3.74 -4.07
N ARG A 68 -14.34 2.45 -4.37
CA ARG A 68 -15.68 1.83 -4.35
C ARG A 68 -16.33 1.87 -2.98
N TRP A 69 -15.58 1.63 -1.91
CA TRP A 69 -16.11 1.80 -0.56
C TRP A 69 -16.53 3.24 -0.27
N GLY A 70 -15.75 4.23 -0.71
CA GLY A 70 -16.14 5.63 -0.62
C GLY A 70 -17.40 5.94 -1.43
N ASP A 71 -17.50 5.43 -2.65
CA ASP A 71 -18.70 5.58 -3.52
C ASP A 71 -19.96 4.93 -2.88
N HIS A 72 -19.77 3.92 -2.01
CA HIS A 72 -20.83 3.28 -1.23
C HIS A 72 -21.09 3.97 0.12
N GLY A 73 -20.45 5.11 0.40
CA GLY A 73 -20.69 5.94 1.57
C GLY A 73 -19.81 5.63 2.78
N ALA A 74 -18.70 4.89 2.63
CA ALA A 74 -17.73 4.74 3.69
C ALA A 74 -16.83 5.99 3.81
N ASP A 75 -16.38 6.27 5.03
CA ASP A 75 -15.39 7.28 5.33
C ASP A 75 -13.99 6.70 5.15
N ILE A 76 -13.32 7.02 4.05
CA ILE A 76 -12.04 6.44 3.65
C ILE A 76 -10.99 7.53 3.42
N LEU A 77 -9.90 7.48 4.17
CA LEU A 77 -8.66 8.16 3.82
C LEU A 77 -7.74 7.16 3.10
N PHE A 78 -7.50 7.36 1.82
CA PHE A 78 -6.55 6.57 1.04
C PHE A 78 -5.27 7.38 0.81
N GLU A 79 -4.16 6.91 1.37
CA GLU A 79 -2.85 7.56 1.24
C GLU A 79 -1.95 6.80 0.27
N GLU A 80 -1.60 7.46 -0.83
CA GLU A 80 -0.68 6.95 -1.85
C GLU A 80 0.75 7.38 -1.52
N PHE A 81 1.66 6.42 -1.42
CA PHE A 81 3.08 6.71 -1.25
C PHE A 81 3.84 6.60 -2.58
N THR A 82 4.51 7.68 -2.95
CA THR A 82 5.25 7.80 -4.23
C THR A 82 6.76 7.81 -4.06
N GLY A 83 7.25 7.79 -2.83
CA GLY A 83 8.70 7.79 -2.53
C GLY A 83 9.43 6.58 -3.11
N LEU A 84 10.69 6.79 -3.47
CA LEU A 84 11.51 5.77 -4.15
C LEU A 84 11.80 4.52 -3.33
N VAL A 85 11.76 4.65 -2.01
CA VAL A 85 11.99 3.55 -1.06
C VAL A 85 10.69 2.88 -0.63
N MET A 86 9.56 3.36 -1.15
CA MET A 86 8.23 2.86 -0.82
C MET A 86 7.90 1.65 -1.69
N GLY A 87 8.09 0.47 -1.16
CA GLY A 87 7.69 -0.81 -1.72
C GLY A 87 6.74 -1.53 -0.76
N HIS A 88 6.45 -2.80 -1.00
CA HIS A 88 5.50 -3.58 -0.22
C HIS A 88 5.82 -3.56 1.28
N ALA A 89 6.96 -4.10 1.68
CA ALA A 89 7.32 -4.21 3.10
C ALA A 89 7.76 -2.86 3.72
N SER A 90 8.47 -2.03 2.98
CA SER A 90 8.95 -0.75 3.49
C SER A 90 7.82 0.23 3.78
N THR A 91 6.74 0.19 3.01
CA THR A 91 5.57 1.03 3.24
C THR A 91 4.92 0.74 4.59
N GLU A 92 4.77 -0.52 4.97
CA GLU A 92 4.23 -0.88 6.29
C GLU A 92 5.07 -0.31 7.43
N LEU A 93 6.39 -0.51 7.35
CA LEU A 93 7.31 -0.06 8.40
C LEU A 93 7.39 1.46 8.50
N LEU A 94 7.54 2.14 7.35
CA LEU A 94 7.69 3.60 7.31
C LEU A 94 6.40 4.33 7.71
N ASN A 95 5.25 3.74 7.42
CA ASN A 95 3.96 4.35 7.74
C ASN A 95 3.44 4.00 9.15
N LEU A 96 4.11 3.14 9.90
CA LEU A 96 3.69 2.75 11.25
C LEU A 96 3.40 3.94 12.18
N PRO A 97 4.19 5.03 12.22
CA PRO A 97 3.86 6.21 13.02
C PRO A 97 2.51 6.83 12.65
N ASN A 98 2.16 6.94 11.38
CA ASN A 98 0.87 7.47 10.94
C ASN A 98 -0.29 6.54 11.32
N VAL A 99 -0.10 5.23 11.22
CA VAL A 99 -1.08 4.23 11.68
C VAL A 99 -1.36 4.40 13.16
N LEU A 100 -0.32 4.52 14.00
CA LEU A 100 -0.47 4.74 15.44
C LEU A 100 -1.16 6.07 15.75
N LEU A 101 -0.84 7.13 15.00
CA LEU A 101 -1.52 8.42 15.12
C LEU A 101 -2.99 8.31 14.76
N TYR A 102 -3.33 7.65 13.67
CA TYR A 102 -4.71 7.38 13.27
C TYR A 102 -5.47 6.64 14.35
N MET A 103 -4.93 5.53 14.87
CA MET A 103 -5.56 4.76 15.94
C MET A 103 -5.80 5.60 17.18
N ARG A 104 -4.79 6.36 17.64
CA ARG A 104 -4.91 7.25 18.80
C ARG A 104 -6.01 8.30 18.58
N ASP A 105 -6.05 8.90 17.41
CA ASP A 105 -7.03 9.94 17.09
C ASP A 105 -8.45 9.36 17.04
N ARG A 106 -8.65 8.13 16.55
CA ARG A 106 -9.95 7.43 16.61
C ARG A 106 -10.35 7.11 18.06
N MET A 107 -9.42 6.59 18.86
CA MET A 107 -9.68 6.26 20.27
C MET A 107 -9.95 7.51 21.13
N SER A 108 -9.42 8.67 20.75
CA SER A 108 -9.67 9.94 21.46
C SER A 108 -10.94 10.67 20.97
N GLY A 109 -11.70 10.08 20.06
CA GLY A 109 -12.94 10.68 19.53
C GLY A 109 -12.74 11.87 18.60
N LYS A 110 -11.54 12.07 18.05
CA LYS A 110 -11.34 13.16 17.09
C LYS A 110 -12.18 12.95 15.84
N PRO A 111 -12.67 14.02 15.20
CA PRO A 111 -13.35 13.92 13.93
C PRO A 111 -12.50 13.22 12.87
N PHE A 112 -13.15 12.53 11.95
CA PHE A 112 -12.55 11.96 10.76
C PHE A 112 -13.17 12.62 9.53
N ILE A 113 -12.55 12.44 8.36
CA ILE A 113 -13.12 12.88 7.08
C ILE A 113 -14.46 12.18 6.83
N HIS A 114 -15.31 12.81 6.04
CA HIS A 114 -16.53 12.19 5.53
C HIS A 114 -16.37 11.88 4.05
N GLY A 115 -16.69 10.64 3.67
CA GLY A 115 -16.56 10.16 2.32
C GLY A 115 -15.13 9.72 1.97
N TYR A 116 -14.75 9.86 0.69
CA TYR A 116 -13.47 9.42 0.17
C TYR A 116 -12.49 10.59 0.01
N GLU A 117 -11.33 10.49 0.63
CA GLU A 117 -10.19 11.40 0.44
C GLU A 117 -8.98 10.62 -0.06
N HIS A 118 -8.30 11.18 -1.08
CA HIS A 118 -7.06 10.64 -1.63
C HIS A 118 -5.91 11.61 -1.33
N LYS A 119 -4.94 11.17 -0.54
CA LYS A 119 -3.75 11.92 -0.14
C LYS A 119 -2.52 11.34 -0.81
N HIS A 120 -1.60 12.19 -1.24
CA HIS A 120 -0.30 11.81 -1.77
C HIS A 120 0.80 12.18 -0.78
N THR A 121 1.72 11.28 -0.55
CA THR A 121 2.87 11.48 0.33
C THR A 121 4.11 10.81 -0.26
N ASP A 122 5.22 11.53 -0.34
CA ASP A 122 6.47 10.96 -0.83
C ASP A 122 7.14 10.09 0.24
N ASN A 123 7.23 10.61 1.46
CA ASN A 123 7.85 9.92 2.58
C ASN A 123 7.03 10.15 3.86
N PRO A 124 6.41 9.11 4.45
CA PRO A 124 5.59 9.26 5.64
C PRO A 124 6.37 9.73 6.88
N LEU A 125 7.68 9.50 6.94
CA LEU A 125 8.52 9.94 8.05
C LEU A 125 8.80 11.44 8.02
N GLU A 126 8.59 12.10 6.89
CA GLU A 126 8.73 13.56 6.73
C GLU A 126 7.42 14.29 7.01
N ASP A 127 6.34 13.58 7.34
CA ASP A 127 5.08 14.21 7.72
C ASP A 127 5.27 15.05 9.00
N PRO A 128 5.05 16.37 8.95
CA PRO A 128 5.19 17.25 10.12
C PRO A 128 4.33 16.80 11.31
N GLY A 129 3.21 16.15 11.05
CA GLY A 129 2.34 15.59 12.08
C GLY A 129 3.00 14.45 12.86
N VAL A 130 3.80 13.64 12.23
CA VAL A 130 4.56 12.55 12.88
C VAL A 130 5.62 13.12 13.81
N ILE A 131 6.38 14.09 13.34
CA ILE A 131 7.46 14.73 14.10
C ILE A 131 6.90 15.53 15.28
N ALA A 132 5.92 16.40 15.03
CA ALA A 132 5.33 17.29 16.04
C ALA A 132 4.62 16.57 17.19
N LYS A 133 4.19 15.30 16.98
CA LYS A 133 3.46 14.51 17.98
C LYS A 133 4.31 13.51 18.74
N GLY A 134 5.63 13.64 18.69
CA GLY A 134 6.56 12.87 19.50
C GLY A 134 6.97 11.51 18.92
N PHE A 135 6.61 11.21 17.66
CA PHE A 135 7.03 9.98 16.99
C PHE A 135 8.39 10.08 16.28
N GLY A 136 9.10 11.22 16.39
CA GLY A 136 10.37 11.43 15.72
C GLY A 136 11.42 10.36 16.02
N ALA A 137 11.56 9.93 17.28
CA ALA A 137 12.51 8.89 17.66
C ALA A 137 12.15 7.52 17.05
N LEU A 138 10.86 7.18 16.97
CA LEU A 138 10.40 5.95 16.32
C LEU A 138 10.65 6.02 14.80
N ALA A 139 10.35 7.15 14.18
CA ALA A 139 10.59 7.39 12.77
C ALA A 139 12.09 7.25 12.43
N GLU A 140 12.96 7.81 13.25
CA GLU A 140 14.40 7.69 13.07
C GLU A 140 14.92 6.26 13.27
N THR A 141 14.37 5.54 14.24
CA THR A 141 14.69 4.12 14.47
C THR A 141 14.29 3.28 13.27
N ILE A 142 13.10 3.49 12.72
CA ILE A 142 12.60 2.77 11.53
C ILE A 142 13.47 3.13 10.32
N LYS A 143 13.78 4.41 10.10
CA LYS A 143 14.65 4.85 9.02
C LYS A 143 16.01 4.18 9.07
N ASN A 144 16.64 4.16 10.24
CA ASN A 144 17.93 3.51 10.44
C ASN A 144 17.86 2.00 10.21
N ALA A 145 16.78 1.34 10.64
CA ALA A 145 16.59 -0.08 10.38
C ALA A 145 16.46 -0.37 8.88
N ILE A 146 15.74 0.47 8.15
CA ILE A 146 15.58 0.32 6.69
C ILE A 146 16.86 0.62 5.95
N ASP A 147 17.58 1.70 6.28
CA ASP A 147 18.85 2.04 5.67
C ASP A 147 19.88 0.92 5.85
N ASN A 148 19.88 0.27 7.01
CA ASN A 148 20.73 -0.89 7.29
C ASN A 148 20.26 -2.16 6.55
N THR A 149 18.97 -2.34 6.33
CA THR A 149 18.39 -3.53 5.67
C THR A 149 18.48 -3.43 4.16
N VAL A 150 18.18 -2.27 3.58
CA VAL A 150 18.29 -1.99 2.14
C VAL A 150 19.77 -2.05 1.67
N GLY A 151 20.71 -1.81 2.59
CA GLY A 151 22.14 -2.05 2.34
C GLY A 151 22.49 -3.50 2.07
N MET A 152 21.68 -4.45 2.51
CA MET A 152 22.06 -5.88 2.54
C MET A 152 21.43 -6.77 1.47
N GLY A 153 20.47 -6.35 0.63
CA GLY A 153 19.84 -7.45 -0.09
C GLY A 153 19.14 -7.26 -1.40
N ASP A 154 18.68 -6.13 -1.79
CA ASP A 154 17.86 -6.08 -3.00
C ASP A 154 18.54 -5.30 -4.14
N LYS A 155 19.23 -6.03 -5.01
CA LYS A 155 19.80 -5.50 -6.26
C LYS A 155 18.72 -4.86 -7.15
N HIS A 156 17.48 -5.32 -7.07
CA HIS A 156 16.34 -4.80 -7.83
C HIS A 156 15.90 -3.42 -7.31
N MET A 157 15.84 -3.25 -6.00
CA MET A 157 15.47 -1.97 -5.39
C MET A 157 16.55 -0.91 -5.64
N LYS A 158 17.83 -1.28 -5.49
CA LYS A 158 18.96 -0.40 -5.83
C LYS A 158 18.93 0.05 -7.29
N ALA A 159 18.62 -0.85 -8.22
CA ALA A 159 18.51 -0.52 -9.66
C ALA A 159 17.34 0.44 -9.94
N LYS A 160 16.19 0.25 -9.30
CA LYS A 160 15.02 1.15 -9.41
C LYS A 160 15.32 2.54 -8.85
N ILE A 161 15.97 2.62 -7.69
CA ILE A 161 16.39 3.88 -7.07
C ILE A 161 17.36 4.64 -7.98
N GLU A 162 18.33 3.94 -8.52
CA GLU A 162 19.33 4.55 -9.40
C GLU A 162 18.73 5.02 -10.74
N GLN A 163 17.82 4.25 -11.33
CA GLN A 163 17.11 4.61 -12.55
C GLN A 163 16.21 5.85 -12.34
N SER A 164 15.57 5.96 -11.19
CA SER A 164 14.73 7.10 -10.87
C SER A 164 15.55 8.37 -10.57
N ARG A 165 16.68 8.25 -9.88
CA ARG A 165 17.63 9.36 -9.70
C ARG A 165 18.11 9.93 -11.04
N ARG A 166 18.46 9.07 -12.00
CA ARG A 166 18.89 9.49 -13.35
C ARG A 166 17.80 10.25 -14.10
N ARG A 167 16.53 9.90 -13.94
CA ARG A 167 15.40 10.61 -14.58
C ARG A 167 15.17 12.02 -14.02
N ARG A 168 15.45 12.25 -12.73
CA ARG A 168 15.35 13.58 -12.09
C ARG A 168 16.47 14.54 -12.47
N ILE A 169 17.62 14.05 -12.93
CA ILE A 169 18.78 14.88 -13.31
C ILE A 169 18.64 15.36 -14.76
N VAL A 170 17.78 14.75 -15.57
CA VAL A 170 17.60 15.03 -17.01
C VAL A 170 16.32 15.83 -17.28
N SER A 171 15.50 16.09 -16.26
CA SER A 171 14.32 16.97 -16.30
C SER A 171 14.61 18.32 -15.67
#